data_e6340501cc529734dca5dd891a8e8c17
#
_entry.id   e6340501cc529734dca5dd891a8e8c17
#
_cell.length_a   1.000
_cell.length_b   1.000
_cell.length_c   1.000
_cell.angle_alpha   90.00
_cell.angle_beta   90.00
_cell.angle_gamma   90.00
#
_symmetry.space_group_name_H-M   'P 1'
#
loop_
_entity.id
_entity.type
_entity.pdbx_description
1 polymer ?
#
loop_
_entity_poly.entity_id
_entity_poly.type
_entity_poly.pdbx_seq_one_letter_code
_entity_poly.pdbx_strand_id
1 'polypeptide(L)'
;MSKTYHFIGIKGSGMSALALMLHQMGHKVQGSDVEKYYFTQRGLEQAGIPILPFDEKNITEDVELIAGNAFREDNNVEIAYAIKNGYKFKRYHEFLGHFMNQFTSFGVAGAHGKTSTTGLLSHSMKNITDTSYLIGDGTGRGSANAQYFVFEADEYERHFMPYHPAYSIITNIDFDHPDYFTSIDDVFSAFDDYAKQVQKGLF
;
A
#
# COMPACT_ATOMS: atom_id res chain seq x y z
N MET A 1 -18.77 -9.47 -0.07
CA MET A 1 -19.46 -8.67 -1.12
C MET A 1 -18.41 -7.90 -1.90
N SER A 2 -18.55 -7.78 -3.23
CA SER A 2 -17.63 -6.96 -4.04
C SER A 2 -17.84 -5.49 -3.71
N LYS A 3 -16.73 -4.77 -3.50
CA LYS A 3 -16.72 -3.30 -3.31
C LYS A 3 -16.20 -2.62 -4.56
N THR A 4 -16.45 -1.33 -4.70
CA THR A 4 -15.85 -0.49 -5.73
C THR A 4 -14.81 0.42 -5.08
N TYR A 5 -13.59 0.43 -5.61
CA TYR A 5 -12.48 1.27 -5.15
C TYR A 5 -12.07 2.26 -6.22
N HIS A 6 -11.83 3.49 -5.82
CA HIS A 6 -11.22 4.51 -6.66
C HIS A 6 -9.91 4.98 -6.05
N PHE A 7 -8.83 4.86 -6.84
CA PHE A 7 -7.46 5.19 -6.44
C PHE A 7 -7.05 6.55 -6.99
N ILE A 8 -6.81 7.53 -6.12
CA ILE A 8 -6.26 8.84 -6.51
C ILE A 8 -4.74 8.72 -6.54
N GLY A 9 -4.15 8.75 -7.74
CA GLY A 9 -2.72 8.47 -7.96
C GLY A 9 -2.42 6.99 -8.14
N ILE A 10 -3.21 6.29 -8.96
CA ILE A 10 -3.15 4.82 -9.14
C ILE A 10 -1.82 4.30 -9.70
N LYS A 11 -1.03 5.15 -10.39
CA LYS A 11 0.24 4.75 -11.02
C LYS A 11 1.42 4.69 -10.04
N GLY A 12 1.28 5.15 -8.79
CA GLY A 12 2.30 4.95 -7.76
C GLY A 12 2.58 3.47 -7.52
N SER A 13 3.82 3.07 -7.20
CA SER A 13 4.20 1.65 -7.06
C SER A 13 3.32 0.89 -6.07
N GLY A 14 3.18 1.37 -4.84
CA GLY A 14 2.30 0.74 -3.85
C GLY A 14 0.83 0.79 -4.24
N MET A 15 0.38 1.91 -4.84
CA MET A 15 -1.01 2.09 -5.27
C MET A 15 -1.39 1.11 -6.39
N SER A 16 -0.53 0.95 -7.40
CA SER A 16 -0.77 0.03 -8.53
C SER A 16 -0.76 -1.43 -8.07
N ALA A 17 0.17 -1.81 -7.18
CA ALA A 17 0.23 -3.14 -6.60
C ALA A 17 -1.05 -3.47 -5.81
N LEU A 18 -1.53 -2.53 -4.98
CA LEU A 18 -2.76 -2.67 -4.20
C LEU A 18 -3.99 -2.73 -5.11
N ALA A 19 -4.05 -1.89 -6.15
CA ALA A 19 -5.13 -1.89 -7.12
C ALA A 19 -5.25 -3.24 -7.85
N LEU A 20 -4.11 -3.79 -8.32
CA LEU A 20 -4.04 -5.12 -8.93
C LEU A 20 -4.50 -6.23 -7.96
N MET A 21 -4.02 -6.17 -6.72
CA MET A 21 -4.39 -7.14 -5.69
C MET A 21 -5.90 -7.14 -5.43
N LEU A 22 -6.51 -5.97 -5.20
CA LEU A 22 -7.95 -5.86 -4.94
C LEU A 22 -8.78 -6.29 -6.17
N HIS A 23 -8.32 -5.96 -7.38
CA HIS A 23 -8.97 -6.41 -8.60
C HIS A 23 -8.95 -7.95 -8.72
N GLN A 24 -7.82 -8.60 -8.47
CA GLN A 24 -7.70 -10.06 -8.47
C GLN A 24 -8.53 -10.74 -7.37
N MET A 25 -8.81 -10.04 -6.29
CA MET A 25 -9.73 -10.51 -5.22
C MET A 25 -11.22 -10.37 -5.60
N GLY A 26 -11.53 -9.89 -6.81
CA GLY A 26 -12.89 -9.76 -7.31
C GLY A 26 -13.58 -8.44 -6.98
N HIS A 27 -12.85 -7.42 -6.58
CA HIS A 27 -13.38 -6.08 -6.40
C HIS A 27 -13.38 -5.30 -7.73
N LYS A 28 -14.28 -4.33 -7.84
CA LYS A 28 -14.24 -3.33 -8.91
C LYS A 28 -13.21 -2.29 -8.56
N VAL A 29 -12.27 -2.05 -9.46
CA VAL A 29 -11.17 -1.10 -9.23
C VAL A 29 -11.05 -0.17 -10.42
N GLN A 30 -10.91 1.11 -10.14
CA GLN A 30 -10.53 2.16 -11.06
C GLN A 30 -9.62 3.16 -10.35
N GLY A 31 -9.01 4.06 -11.08
CA GLY A 31 -8.27 5.15 -10.47
C GLY A 31 -7.97 6.28 -11.43
N SER A 32 -7.46 7.36 -10.89
CA SER A 32 -7.03 8.54 -11.63
C SER A 32 -5.55 8.78 -11.46
N ASP A 33 -4.93 9.40 -12.46
CA ASP A 33 -3.52 9.82 -12.41
C ASP A 33 -3.21 10.86 -13.48
N VAL A 34 -1.99 11.40 -13.45
CA VAL A 34 -1.44 12.28 -14.48
C VAL A 34 -1.31 11.54 -15.82
N GLU A 35 -1.30 12.27 -16.95
CA GLU A 35 -1.18 11.67 -18.29
C GLU A 35 0.17 10.97 -18.51
N LYS A 36 1.23 11.41 -17.83
CA LYS A 36 2.57 10.83 -17.97
C LYS A 36 2.54 9.32 -17.76
N TYR A 37 3.18 8.58 -18.68
CA TYR A 37 3.32 7.13 -18.58
C TYR A 37 4.33 6.75 -17.49
N TYR A 38 3.97 5.77 -16.67
CA TYR A 38 4.82 5.12 -15.68
C TYR A 38 4.83 3.62 -15.94
N PHE A 39 5.92 2.94 -15.60
CA PHE A 39 6.07 1.49 -15.84
C PHE A 39 4.98 0.65 -15.16
N THR A 40 4.49 1.10 -14.02
CA THR A 40 3.39 0.47 -13.25
C THR A 40 2.06 0.45 -13.99
N GLN A 41 1.84 1.39 -14.92
CA GLN A 41 0.64 1.50 -15.75
C GLN A 41 0.40 0.26 -16.59
N ARG A 42 1.47 -0.40 -17.07
CA ARG A 42 1.36 -1.61 -17.91
C ARG A 42 0.56 -2.73 -17.21
N GLY A 43 0.81 -2.97 -15.93
CA GLY A 43 0.09 -3.99 -15.17
C GLY A 43 -1.40 -3.69 -15.02
N LEU A 44 -1.73 -2.42 -14.77
CA LEU A 44 -3.12 -1.95 -14.66
C LEU A 44 -3.88 -2.11 -15.98
N GLU A 45 -3.26 -1.71 -17.11
CA GLU A 45 -3.84 -1.85 -18.45
C GLU A 45 -4.06 -3.32 -18.82
N GLN A 46 -3.10 -4.19 -18.55
CA GLN A 46 -3.22 -5.63 -18.80
C GLN A 46 -4.34 -6.29 -17.98
N ALA A 47 -4.61 -5.77 -16.78
CA ALA A 47 -5.71 -6.21 -15.94
C ALA A 47 -7.06 -5.58 -16.32
N GLY A 48 -7.08 -4.63 -17.28
CA GLY A 48 -8.29 -3.91 -17.68
C GLY A 48 -8.80 -2.93 -16.62
N ILE A 49 -7.93 -2.46 -15.72
CA ILE A 49 -8.27 -1.47 -14.70
C ILE A 49 -8.30 -0.07 -15.33
N PRO A 50 -9.43 0.65 -15.30
CA PRO A 50 -9.53 1.99 -15.87
C PRO A 50 -8.60 2.98 -15.17
N ILE A 51 -7.83 3.74 -15.96
CA ILE A 51 -7.01 4.86 -15.50
C ILE A 51 -7.58 6.14 -16.10
N LEU A 52 -8.14 6.98 -15.27
CA LEU A 52 -8.86 8.20 -15.63
C LEU A 52 -7.98 9.44 -15.41
N PRO A 53 -8.24 10.56 -16.09
CA PRO A 53 -7.71 11.85 -15.66
C PRO A 53 -8.32 12.25 -14.31
N PHE A 54 -7.63 13.10 -13.55
CA PHE A 54 -8.20 13.69 -12.33
C PHE A 54 -9.42 14.55 -12.67
N ASP A 55 -10.60 14.18 -12.13
CA ASP A 55 -11.85 14.92 -12.31
C ASP A 55 -12.73 14.72 -11.05
N GLU A 56 -13.35 15.78 -10.58
CA GLU A 56 -14.32 15.74 -9.44
C GLU A 56 -15.42 14.70 -9.65
N LYS A 57 -15.81 14.42 -10.91
CA LYS A 57 -16.83 13.43 -11.26
C LYS A 57 -16.45 11.99 -10.96
N ASN A 58 -15.17 11.72 -10.72
CA ASN A 58 -14.71 10.40 -10.33
C ASN A 58 -15.08 10.07 -8.87
N ILE A 59 -15.43 11.08 -8.08
CA ILE A 59 -15.75 10.96 -6.66
C ILE A 59 -17.27 10.81 -6.50
N THR A 60 -17.71 9.62 -6.16
CA THR A 60 -19.11 9.25 -5.98
C THR A 60 -19.33 8.55 -4.63
N GLU A 61 -20.58 8.44 -4.16
CA GLU A 61 -20.91 7.84 -2.85
C GLU A 61 -20.69 6.32 -2.80
N ASP A 62 -20.67 5.66 -3.95
CA ASP A 62 -20.58 4.20 -4.07
C ASP A 62 -19.13 3.68 -4.18
N VAL A 63 -18.13 4.56 -4.12
CA VAL A 63 -16.71 4.20 -4.18
C VAL A 63 -16.01 4.40 -2.83
N GLU A 64 -15.16 3.45 -2.47
CA GLU A 64 -14.20 3.64 -1.36
C GLU A 64 -12.93 4.29 -1.93
N LEU A 65 -12.60 5.49 -1.42
CA LEU A 65 -11.50 6.30 -1.94
C LEU A 65 -10.18 5.96 -1.24
N ILE A 66 -9.14 5.71 -2.04
CA ILE A 66 -7.77 5.48 -1.57
C ILE A 66 -6.86 6.51 -2.25
N ALA A 67 -6.17 7.32 -1.45
CA ALA A 67 -5.33 8.40 -1.94
C ALA A 67 -3.83 8.12 -1.74
N GLY A 68 -3.05 8.33 -2.79
CA GLY A 68 -1.59 8.32 -2.71
C GLY A 68 -1.06 9.49 -1.87
N ASN A 69 0.07 9.31 -1.22
CA ASN A 69 0.62 10.31 -0.28
C ASN A 69 1.08 11.61 -0.98
N ALA A 70 1.42 11.55 -2.28
CA ALA A 70 1.85 12.71 -3.06
C ALA A 70 0.72 13.72 -3.34
N PHE A 71 -0.55 13.31 -3.22
CA PHE A 71 -1.70 14.14 -3.57
C PHE A 71 -2.34 14.74 -2.33
N ARG A 72 -2.54 16.05 -2.34
CA ARG A 72 -3.09 16.85 -1.25
C ARG A 72 -4.20 17.78 -1.77
N GLU A 73 -4.89 18.47 -0.87
CA GLU A 73 -5.96 19.41 -1.21
C GLU A 73 -5.48 20.53 -2.14
N ASP A 74 -4.27 21.02 -1.96
CA ASP A 74 -3.67 22.12 -2.71
C ASP A 74 -3.17 21.74 -4.12
N ASN A 75 -3.01 20.44 -4.40
CA ASN A 75 -2.45 19.98 -5.66
C ASN A 75 -3.27 18.92 -6.41
N ASN A 76 -4.47 18.59 -5.90
CA ASN A 76 -5.32 17.59 -6.55
C ASN A 76 -6.81 17.90 -6.42
N VAL A 77 -7.50 18.01 -7.57
CA VAL A 77 -8.92 18.40 -7.63
C VAL A 77 -9.86 17.39 -6.97
N GLU A 78 -9.53 16.08 -7.01
CA GLU A 78 -10.34 15.04 -6.40
C GLU A 78 -10.24 15.07 -4.88
N ILE A 79 -9.02 15.27 -4.34
CA ILE A 79 -8.82 15.43 -2.90
C ILE A 79 -9.53 16.68 -2.40
N ALA A 80 -9.37 17.82 -3.10
CA ALA A 80 -10.06 19.08 -2.75
C ALA A 80 -11.58 18.91 -2.76
N TYR A 81 -12.11 18.26 -3.79
CA TYR A 81 -13.54 17.99 -3.91
C TYR A 81 -14.05 17.06 -2.80
N ALA A 82 -13.30 15.98 -2.50
CA ALA A 82 -13.66 15.04 -1.44
C ALA A 82 -13.75 15.76 -0.08
N ILE A 83 -12.75 16.56 0.28
CA ILE A 83 -12.72 17.34 1.54
C ILE A 83 -13.89 18.32 1.58
N LYS A 84 -14.09 19.11 0.53
CA LYS A 84 -15.14 20.14 0.45
C LYS A 84 -16.54 19.55 0.63
N ASN A 85 -16.78 18.35 0.10
CA ASN A 85 -18.10 17.71 0.11
C ASN A 85 -18.25 16.62 1.19
N GLY A 86 -17.25 16.46 2.08
CA GLY A 86 -17.34 15.54 3.22
C GLY A 86 -17.18 14.07 2.86
N TYR A 87 -16.66 13.74 1.66
CA TYR A 87 -16.31 12.38 1.29
C TYR A 87 -15.11 11.90 2.10
N LYS A 88 -15.20 10.68 2.63
CA LYS A 88 -14.10 10.07 3.38
C LYS A 88 -13.16 9.36 2.43
N PHE A 89 -11.87 9.54 2.62
CA PHE A 89 -10.84 8.75 1.96
C PHE A 89 -9.81 8.26 2.98
N LYS A 90 -9.07 7.23 2.61
CA LYS A 90 -7.92 6.75 3.37
C LYS A 90 -6.64 6.97 2.58
N ARG A 91 -5.56 7.30 3.25
CA ARG A 91 -4.23 7.22 2.67
C ARG A 91 -3.87 5.75 2.44
N TYR A 92 -2.95 5.50 1.50
CA TYR A 92 -2.48 4.15 1.18
C TYR A 92 -2.13 3.34 2.44
N HIS A 93 -1.29 3.89 3.30
CA HIS A 93 -0.84 3.22 4.53
C HIS A 93 -1.97 3.00 5.55
N GLU A 94 -2.90 3.94 5.68
CA GLU A 94 -4.08 3.78 6.55
C GLU A 94 -5.00 2.66 6.06
N PHE A 95 -5.22 2.62 4.73
CA PHE A 95 -6.00 1.54 4.13
C PHE A 95 -5.34 0.19 4.36
N LEU A 96 -4.04 0.09 4.09
CA LEU A 96 -3.26 -1.14 4.22
C LEU A 96 -3.25 -1.65 5.66
N GLY A 97 -3.09 -0.75 6.65
CA GLY A 97 -3.13 -1.08 8.07
C GLY A 97 -4.46 -1.71 8.52
N HIS A 98 -5.58 -1.26 7.95
CA HIS A 98 -6.88 -1.89 8.19
C HIS A 98 -7.05 -3.20 7.40
N PHE A 99 -6.61 -3.19 6.15
CA PHE A 99 -6.78 -4.32 5.25
C PHE A 99 -6.04 -5.57 5.71
N MET A 100 -4.82 -5.41 6.24
CA MET A 100 -3.98 -6.52 6.72
C MET A 100 -4.61 -7.33 7.86
N ASN A 101 -5.52 -6.74 8.63
CA ASN A 101 -6.18 -7.42 9.76
C ASN A 101 -7.09 -8.59 9.34
N GLN A 102 -7.37 -8.74 8.04
CA GLN A 102 -8.14 -9.86 7.50
C GLN A 102 -7.29 -11.12 7.33
N PHE A 103 -5.96 -11.03 7.54
CA PHE A 103 -4.99 -12.08 7.23
C PHE A 103 -4.07 -12.35 8.43
N THR A 104 -3.41 -13.50 8.40
CA THR A 104 -2.14 -13.64 9.12
C THR A 104 -1.06 -12.92 8.29
N SER A 105 -0.70 -11.72 8.71
CA SER A 105 0.13 -10.80 7.92
C SER A 105 1.60 -10.86 8.30
N PHE A 106 2.46 -10.69 7.29
CA PHE A 106 3.91 -10.68 7.40
C PHE A 106 4.44 -9.36 6.83
N GLY A 107 4.92 -8.48 7.70
CA GLY A 107 5.56 -7.23 7.31
C GLY A 107 7.06 -7.40 7.12
N VAL A 108 7.64 -6.73 6.12
CA VAL A 108 9.08 -6.64 5.94
C VAL A 108 9.48 -5.16 6.00
N ALA A 109 10.15 -4.79 7.07
CA ALA A 109 10.66 -3.44 7.31
C ALA A 109 12.20 -3.40 7.21
N GLY A 110 12.77 -2.21 7.18
CA GLY A 110 14.22 -1.99 7.17
C GLY A 110 14.65 -0.92 6.18
N ALA A 111 15.78 -0.29 6.39
CA ALA A 111 16.31 0.73 5.49
C ALA A 111 16.59 0.12 4.09
N HIS A 112 17.21 -1.07 4.04
CA HIS A 112 17.59 -1.73 2.80
C HIS A 112 17.10 -3.18 2.75
N GLY A 113 16.90 -3.71 1.53
CA GLY A 113 16.57 -5.12 1.30
C GLY A 113 15.09 -5.48 1.48
N LYS A 114 14.21 -4.57 1.80
CA LYS A 114 12.75 -4.80 1.93
C LYS A 114 12.17 -5.53 0.72
N THR A 115 12.32 -4.95 -0.46
CA THR A 115 11.76 -5.48 -1.73
C THR A 115 12.24 -6.89 -2.05
N SER A 116 13.55 -7.15 -1.92
CA SER A 116 14.13 -8.47 -2.17
C SER A 116 13.62 -9.50 -1.16
N THR A 117 13.58 -9.17 0.12
CA THR A 117 13.10 -10.05 1.19
C THR A 117 11.62 -10.33 1.05
N THR A 118 10.80 -9.29 0.77
CA THR A 118 9.37 -9.44 0.51
C THR A 118 9.12 -10.33 -0.71
N GLY A 119 9.89 -10.15 -1.79
CA GLY A 119 9.80 -10.97 -2.99
C GLY A 119 10.12 -12.45 -2.72
N LEU A 120 11.21 -12.73 -2.00
CA LEU A 120 11.59 -14.09 -1.62
C LEU A 120 10.54 -14.76 -0.73
N LEU A 121 10.08 -14.06 0.30
CA LEU A 121 9.06 -14.55 1.23
C LEU A 121 7.74 -14.82 0.49
N SER A 122 7.29 -13.87 -0.34
CA SER A 122 6.08 -14.00 -1.15
C SER A 122 6.16 -15.18 -2.11
N HIS A 123 7.32 -15.35 -2.79
CA HIS A 123 7.54 -16.47 -3.70
C HIS A 123 7.50 -17.82 -2.97
N SER A 124 8.15 -17.90 -1.82
CA SER A 124 8.17 -19.13 -1.01
C SER A 124 6.77 -19.48 -0.50
N MET A 125 6.07 -18.50 0.08
CA MET A 125 4.75 -18.73 0.67
C MET A 125 3.69 -19.08 -0.37
N LYS A 126 3.66 -18.42 -1.53
CA LYS A 126 2.66 -18.73 -2.58
C LYS A 126 2.77 -20.14 -3.15
N ASN A 127 3.92 -20.78 -3.02
CA ASN A 127 4.14 -22.17 -3.46
C ASN A 127 3.67 -23.19 -2.41
N ILE A 128 3.45 -22.77 -1.18
CA ILE A 128 3.05 -23.62 -0.06
C ILE A 128 1.57 -23.42 0.28
N THR A 129 1.10 -22.17 0.17
CA THR A 129 -0.24 -21.80 0.60
C THR A 129 -0.79 -20.64 -0.25
N ASP A 130 -2.11 -20.45 -0.21
CA ASP A 130 -2.73 -19.29 -0.88
C ASP A 130 -2.39 -17.99 -0.15
N THR A 131 -1.55 -17.18 -0.78
CA THR A 131 -0.95 -15.98 -0.21
C THR A 131 -1.16 -14.78 -1.12
N SER A 132 -1.70 -13.70 -0.57
CA SER A 132 -1.71 -12.37 -1.18
C SER A 132 -0.43 -11.62 -0.82
N TYR A 133 0.05 -10.74 -1.70
CA TYR A 133 1.25 -9.96 -1.40
C TYR A 133 1.31 -8.63 -2.14
N LEU A 134 2.08 -7.68 -1.56
CA LEU A 134 2.46 -6.40 -2.14
C LEU A 134 3.98 -6.22 -2.03
N ILE A 135 4.64 -6.02 -3.17
CA ILE A 135 6.08 -5.77 -3.27
C ILE A 135 6.29 -4.32 -3.73
N GLY A 136 7.31 -3.65 -3.19
CA GLY A 136 7.57 -2.23 -3.44
C GLY A 136 7.95 -1.87 -4.88
N ASP A 137 8.21 -2.86 -5.73
CA ASP A 137 8.44 -2.69 -7.17
C ASP A 137 7.16 -2.49 -8.00
N GLY A 138 6.00 -2.43 -7.36
CA GLY A 138 4.69 -2.34 -8.01
C GLY A 138 4.04 -3.69 -8.30
N THR A 139 4.65 -4.79 -7.87
CA THR A 139 4.07 -6.13 -8.01
C THR A 139 3.06 -6.40 -6.90
N GLY A 140 1.83 -6.75 -7.28
CA GLY A 140 0.77 -7.16 -6.36
C GLY A 140 0.09 -8.44 -6.82
N ARG A 141 -0.27 -9.29 -5.86
CA ARG A 141 -1.12 -10.46 -6.09
C ARG A 141 -2.19 -10.56 -5.03
N GLY A 142 -3.43 -10.71 -5.47
CA GLY A 142 -4.58 -10.97 -4.61
C GLY A 142 -5.19 -12.34 -4.85
N SER A 143 -5.63 -12.97 -3.77
CA SER A 143 -6.50 -14.12 -3.81
C SER A 143 -7.65 -13.94 -2.83
N ALA A 144 -8.88 -14.19 -3.28
CA ALA A 144 -10.07 -14.08 -2.44
C ALA A 144 -10.08 -15.09 -1.28
N ASN A 145 -9.30 -16.17 -1.39
CA ASN A 145 -9.21 -17.23 -0.39
C ASN A 145 -7.92 -17.17 0.44
N ALA A 146 -7.06 -16.17 0.22
CA ALA A 146 -5.79 -16.05 0.92
C ALA A 146 -6.02 -15.92 2.44
N GLN A 147 -5.29 -16.74 3.21
CA GLN A 147 -5.19 -16.63 4.65
C GLN A 147 -3.97 -15.80 5.08
N TYR A 148 -3.01 -15.66 4.19
CA TYR A 148 -1.73 -15.00 4.45
C TYR A 148 -1.53 -13.79 3.54
N PHE A 149 -0.88 -12.79 4.10
CA PHE A 149 -0.57 -11.56 3.39
C PHE A 149 0.85 -11.10 3.69
N VAL A 150 1.67 -10.93 2.65
CA VAL A 150 3.06 -10.46 2.75
C VAL A 150 3.17 -9.06 2.15
N PHE A 151 3.81 -8.13 2.84
CA PHE A 151 3.90 -6.74 2.37
C PHE A 151 5.16 -6.04 2.88
N GLU A 152 5.56 -4.98 2.17
CA GLU A 152 6.60 -4.08 2.65
C GLU A 152 6.03 -3.07 3.64
N ALA A 153 6.73 -2.87 4.74
CA ALA A 153 6.42 -1.88 5.77
C ALA A 153 7.44 -0.73 5.63
N ASP A 154 6.97 0.37 5.03
CA ASP A 154 7.79 1.54 4.72
C ASP A 154 7.98 2.42 5.95
N GLU A 155 9.25 2.65 6.34
CA GLU A 155 9.62 3.50 7.46
C GLU A 155 9.57 5.00 7.15
N TYR A 156 9.62 5.38 5.87
CA TYR A 156 9.59 6.77 5.45
C TYR A 156 8.33 7.48 5.95
N GLU A 157 8.49 8.69 6.50
CA GLU A 157 7.41 9.44 7.16
C GLU A 157 6.63 8.62 8.20
N ARG A 158 7.24 7.55 8.72
CA ARG A 158 6.63 6.59 9.67
C ARG A 158 5.34 5.95 9.11
N HIS A 159 5.26 5.71 7.79
CA HIS A 159 4.07 5.15 7.14
C HIS A 159 3.71 3.76 7.67
N PHE A 160 4.63 3.02 8.27
CA PHE A 160 4.36 1.71 8.88
C PHE A 160 3.64 1.79 10.24
N MET A 161 3.43 2.98 10.82
CA MET A 161 2.78 3.12 12.13
C MET A 161 1.32 2.62 12.22
N PRO A 162 0.50 2.64 11.15
CA PRO A 162 -0.81 1.99 11.18
C PRO A 162 -0.76 0.47 11.08
N TYR A 163 0.42 -0.17 10.93
CA TYR A 163 0.54 -1.60 10.67
C TYR A 163 0.71 -2.38 11.96
N HIS A 164 -0.12 -3.42 12.13
CA HIS A 164 -0.07 -4.36 13.25
C HIS A 164 0.09 -5.79 12.72
N PRO A 165 1.23 -6.13 12.08
CA PRO A 165 1.39 -7.43 11.46
C PRO A 165 1.46 -8.55 12.51
N ALA A 166 1.01 -9.76 12.12
CA ALA A 166 1.19 -10.94 12.96
C ALA A 166 2.68 -11.24 13.14
N TYR A 167 3.43 -11.17 12.07
CA TYR A 167 4.89 -11.38 12.05
C TYR A 167 5.58 -10.27 11.29
N SER A 168 6.81 -9.96 11.67
CA SER A 168 7.64 -9.02 10.91
C SER A 168 9.09 -9.44 10.83
N ILE A 169 9.75 -9.05 9.72
CA ILE A 169 11.20 -9.10 9.55
C ILE A 169 11.69 -7.66 9.49
N ILE A 170 12.71 -7.33 10.28
CA ILE A 170 13.47 -6.08 10.15
C ILE A 170 14.84 -6.46 9.56
N THR A 171 15.05 -6.13 8.29
CA THR A 171 16.27 -6.53 7.56
C THR A 171 17.52 -5.85 8.07
N ASN A 172 17.42 -4.56 8.35
CA ASN A 172 18.46 -3.70 8.94
C ASN A 172 17.85 -2.36 9.35
N ILE A 173 18.57 -1.62 10.18
CA ILE A 173 18.24 -0.23 10.55
C ILE A 173 19.48 0.61 10.22
N ASP A 174 19.30 1.62 9.36
CA ASP A 174 20.36 2.53 8.95
C ASP A 174 19.80 3.95 8.82
N PHE A 175 20.68 4.95 8.82
CA PHE A 175 20.28 6.34 8.63
C PHE A 175 19.98 6.59 7.15
N ASP A 176 18.71 6.52 6.80
CA ASP A 176 18.16 6.84 5.49
C ASP A 176 17.09 7.93 5.61
N HIS A 177 16.72 8.54 4.51
CA HIS A 177 15.71 9.61 4.47
C HIS A 177 16.05 10.83 5.37
N PRO A 178 17.21 11.51 5.17
CA PRO A 178 17.64 12.65 5.98
C PRO A 178 16.74 13.89 5.82
N ASP A 179 15.84 13.87 4.84
CA ASP A 179 14.79 14.87 4.65
C ASP A 179 13.65 14.73 5.68
N TYR A 180 13.52 13.58 6.33
CA TYR A 180 12.53 13.32 7.36
C TYR A 180 13.15 13.00 8.73
N PHE A 181 14.05 12.02 8.80
CA PHE A 181 14.72 11.66 10.05
C PHE A 181 15.86 12.59 10.37
N THR A 182 15.93 13.06 11.62
CA THR A 182 16.93 14.03 12.07
C THR A 182 18.22 13.38 12.56
N SER A 183 18.19 12.10 12.93
CA SER A 183 19.32 11.32 13.44
C SER A 183 19.07 9.83 13.32
N ILE A 184 20.13 9.03 13.51
CA ILE A 184 19.98 7.57 13.60
C ILE A 184 19.13 7.15 14.80
N ASP A 185 19.16 7.88 15.91
CA ASP A 185 18.35 7.61 17.10
C ASP A 185 16.85 7.83 16.81
N ASP A 186 16.52 8.80 15.95
CA ASP A 186 15.14 9.04 15.50
C ASP A 186 14.65 7.87 14.63
N VAL A 187 15.51 7.33 13.74
CA VAL A 187 15.22 6.10 12.98
C VAL A 187 14.98 4.93 13.93
N PHE A 188 15.90 4.70 14.88
CA PHE A 188 15.74 3.62 15.87
C PHE A 188 14.44 3.76 16.67
N SER A 189 14.05 4.97 17.07
CA SER A 189 12.78 5.22 17.74
C SER A 189 11.58 4.80 16.89
N ALA A 190 11.59 5.10 15.59
CA ALA A 190 10.52 4.69 14.69
C ALA A 190 10.41 3.16 14.56
N PHE A 191 11.55 2.48 14.42
CA PHE A 191 11.57 1.01 14.35
C PHE A 191 11.19 0.34 15.68
N ASP A 192 11.58 0.91 16.82
CA ASP A 192 11.18 0.43 18.15
C ASP A 192 9.66 0.54 18.35
N ASP A 193 9.06 1.66 17.93
CA ASP A 193 7.61 1.85 17.98
C ASP A 193 6.88 0.87 17.05
N TYR A 194 7.41 0.63 15.84
CA TYR A 194 6.86 -0.37 14.93
C TYR A 194 7.00 -1.80 15.49
N ALA A 195 8.16 -2.14 16.07
CA ALA A 195 8.41 -3.45 16.64
C ALA A 195 7.41 -3.82 17.74
N LYS A 196 7.02 -2.84 18.59
CA LYS A 196 5.99 -3.00 19.63
C LYS A 196 4.61 -3.34 19.09
N GLN A 197 4.34 -3.06 17.81
CA GLN A 197 3.05 -3.34 17.17
C GLN A 197 2.96 -4.74 16.57
N VAL A 198 4.09 -5.44 16.44
CA VAL A 198 4.15 -6.82 15.94
C VAL A 198 3.52 -7.77 16.94
N GLN A 199 2.52 -8.55 16.52
CA GLN A 199 1.63 -9.26 17.44
C GLN A 199 2.17 -10.61 17.91
N LYS A 200 2.93 -11.35 17.07
CA LYS A 200 3.33 -12.75 17.34
C LYS A 200 4.83 -12.97 17.30
N GLY A 201 5.52 -12.44 16.33
CA GLY A 201 6.97 -12.68 16.20
C GLY A 201 7.69 -11.66 15.33
N LEU A 202 8.83 -11.21 15.81
CA LEU A 202 9.76 -10.29 15.14
C LEU A 202 11.08 -11.04 14.89
N PHE A 203 11.64 -10.90 13.69
CA PHE A 203 12.85 -11.57 13.22
C PHE A 203 13.87 -10.57 12.64
#